data_76a3f09ea9520178e48e26e21f5d8e98
#
_entry.id   76a3f09ea9520178e48e26e21f5d8e98
#
_cell.length_a   1.000
_cell.length_b   1.000
_cell.length_c   1.000
_cell.angle_alpha   90.00
_cell.angle_beta   90.00
_cell.angle_gamma   90.00
#
_symmetry.space_group_name_H-M   'P 1'
#
loop_
_entity.id
_entity.type
_entity.pdbx_description
1 polymer ?
#
loop_
_entity_poly.entity_id
_entity_poly.type
_entity_poly.pdbx_seq_one_letter_code
_entity_poly.pdbx_strand_id
1 'polypeptide(L)'
;PEQKDWPLFLKALDNYTAHLEKKRVIFARSMYNIQHTVTPEKGVLRVRLECIRPDVEIRYTVDGSEPTETSMLYTHPLTVKDSRTINCATFGAGRQLGKTLALPVKWNKATAKPILGDKPNERVLTNGIRGSRKHTDFEWCGWPENDSVTFTIDLQKEEKMKAVTIGCITNYGMSIHKPGSVSITVSNDNEHFVSAKEINFTPEEIFREGSYVDDLLINLEEEVSARYVRVTTKGAGCCPAQHVHPGQNTRFYFDEIIIE
;
A
#
# COMPACT_ATOMS: atom_id res chain seq x y z
N PRO A 1 -25.11 0.81 -27.88
CA PRO A 1 -23.93 1.13 -27.08
C PRO A 1 -22.78 1.31 -28.05
N GLU A 2 -22.29 2.55 -28.15
CA GLU A 2 -21.20 2.91 -29.03
C GLU A 2 -19.95 2.08 -28.63
N GLN A 3 -19.32 1.45 -29.59
CA GLN A 3 -18.05 0.77 -29.35
C GLN A 3 -17.02 1.82 -28.96
N LYS A 4 -16.48 1.71 -27.75
CA LYS A 4 -15.40 2.56 -27.27
C LYS A 4 -14.13 2.22 -28.06
N ASP A 5 -13.75 3.07 -29.01
CA ASP A 5 -12.51 2.95 -29.77
C ASP A 5 -11.39 3.68 -29.02
N TRP A 6 -10.66 2.94 -28.19
CA TRP A 6 -9.57 3.48 -27.38
C TRP A 6 -8.40 4.04 -28.22
N PRO A 7 -7.92 3.37 -29.27
CA PRO A 7 -6.91 3.92 -30.18
C PRO A 7 -7.33 5.25 -30.83
N LEU A 8 -8.57 5.35 -31.30
CA LEU A 8 -9.08 6.60 -31.88
C LEU A 8 -9.15 7.72 -30.84
N PHE A 9 -9.59 7.42 -29.63
CA PHE A 9 -9.58 8.38 -28.52
C PHE A 9 -8.18 8.91 -28.21
N LEU A 10 -7.18 8.01 -28.09
CA LEU A 10 -5.79 8.41 -27.84
C LEU A 10 -5.24 9.30 -28.95
N LYS A 11 -5.51 8.99 -30.23
CA LYS A 11 -5.11 9.82 -31.37
C LYS A 11 -5.74 11.22 -31.32
N ALA A 12 -7.03 11.29 -30.99
CA ALA A 12 -7.73 12.57 -30.84
C ALA A 12 -7.14 13.39 -29.68
N LEU A 13 -6.81 12.74 -28.56
CA LEU A 13 -6.19 13.34 -27.40
C LEU A 13 -4.79 13.89 -27.72
N ASP A 14 -3.99 13.16 -28.51
CA ASP A 14 -2.66 13.62 -28.96
C ASP A 14 -2.75 14.90 -29.81
N ASN A 15 -3.69 14.94 -30.76
CA ASN A 15 -3.93 16.13 -31.56
C ASN A 15 -4.35 17.32 -30.69
N TYR A 16 -5.21 17.09 -29.70
CA TYR A 16 -5.69 18.14 -28.81
C TYR A 16 -4.57 18.64 -27.89
N THR A 17 -3.79 17.75 -27.29
CA THR A 17 -2.69 18.13 -26.41
C THR A 17 -1.56 18.85 -27.17
N ALA A 18 -1.25 18.43 -28.41
CA ALA A 18 -0.31 19.13 -29.30
C ALA A 18 -0.80 20.57 -29.61
N HIS A 19 -2.11 20.77 -29.79
CA HIS A 19 -2.68 22.10 -29.97
C HIS A 19 -2.55 22.96 -28.70
N LEU A 20 -2.78 22.38 -27.52
CA LEU A 20 -2.58 23.07 -26.22
C LEU A 20 -1.11 23.47 -26.03
N GLU A 21 -0.16 22.57 -26.36
CA GLU A 21 1.28 22.88 -26.28
C GLU A 21 1.67 24.07 -27.18
N LYS A 22 1.17 24.11 -28.41
CA LYS A 22 1.38 25.26 -29.34
C LYS A 22 0.84 26.56 -28.75
N LYS A 23 -0.27 26.49 -28.02
CA LYS A 23 -0.86 27.64 -27.31
C LYS A 23 -0.20 27.94 -25.96
N ARG A 24 0.83 27.20 -25.56
CA ARG A 24 1.51 27.29 -24.26
C ARG A 24 0.56 27.12 -23.06
N VAL A 25 -0.51 26.34 -23.22
CA VAL A 25 -1.43 25.98 -22.14
C VAL A 25 -0.83 24.87 -21.33
N ILE A 26 -0.75 25.03 -20.01
CA ILE A 26 -0.33 23.97 -19.09
C ILE A 26 -1.51 23.04 -18.85
N PHE A 27 -1.33 21.76 -19.10
CA PHE A 27 -2.34 20.72 -18.86
C PHE A 27 -1.76 19.51 -18.14
N ALA A 28 -2.62 18.74 -17.49
CA ALA A 28 -2.22 17.54 -16.78
C ALA A 28 -1.81 16.43 -17.77
N ARG A 29 -0.64 15.84 -17.55
CA ARG A 29 -0.10 14.72 -18.34
C ARG A 29 -0.33 13.38 -17.67
N SER A 30 -1.43 13.22 -16.94
CA SER A 30 -1.73 12.01 -16.15
C SER A 30 -1.82 10.73 -16.99
N MET A 31 -2.11 10.84 -18.29
CA MET A 31 -2.09 9.71 -19.23
C MET A 31 -0.72 9.05 -19.38
N TYR A 32 0.35 9.74 -19.00
CA TYR A 32 1.72 9.23 -19.03
C TYR A 32 2.21 8.75 -17.67
N ASN A 33 1.37 8.87 -16.62
CA ASN A 33 1.76 8.40 -15.30
C ASN A 33 1.79 6.87 -15.26
N ILE A 34 2.77 6.36 -14.55
CA ILE A 34 2.94 4.92 -14.34
C ILE A 34 2.02 4.49 -13.20
N GLN A 35 1.33 3.39 -13.42
CA GLN A 35 0.66 2.60 -12.38
C GLN A 35 1.59 1.47 -11.98
N HIS A 36 1.53 1.05 -10.73
CA HIS A 36 2.35 -0.03 -10.22
C HIS A 36 1.51 -1.06 -9.46
N THR A 37 2.03 -2.25 -9.39
CA THR A 37 1.56 -3.31 -8.50
C THR A 37 2.77 -4.01 -7.92
N VAL A 38 2.84 -4.08 -6.59
CA VAL A 38 3.88 -4.83 -5.88
C VAL A 38 3.23 -6.04 -5.23
N THR A 39 3.71 -7.23 -5.58
CA THR A 39 3.12 -8.49 -5.12
C THR A 39 4.18 -9.37 -4.48
N PRO A 40 3.97 -9.83 -3.23
CA PRO A 40 4.76 -10.89 -2.62
C PRO A 40 4.65 -12.19 -3.42
N GLU A 41 5.78 -12.78 -3.80
CA GLU A 41 5.82 -14.03 -4.55
C GLU A 41 7.06 -14.85 -4.17
N LYS A 42 6.86 -15.99 -3.51
CA LYS A 42 7.94 -16.94 -3.16
C LYS A 42 9.15 -16.29 -2.47
N GLY A 43 8.90 -15.40 -1.51
CA GLY A 43 9.95 -14.72 -0.72
C GLY A 43 10.65 -13.57 -1.42
N VAL A 44 10.12 -13.09 -2.54
CA VAL A 44 10.57 -11.88 -3.24
C VAL A 44 9.38 -10.99 -3.55
N LEU A 45 9.63 -9.74 -3.89
CA LEU A 45 8.59 -8.85 -4.41
C LEU A 45 8.68 -8.77 -5.94
N ARG A 46 7.54 -8.87 -6.59
CA ARG A 46 7.38 -8.62 -8.03
C ARG A 46 6.78 -7.25 -8.23
N VAL A 47 7.52 -6.36 -8.88
CA VAL A 47 7.07 -5.01 -9.20
C VAL A 47 6.68 -4.95 -10.67
N ARG A 48 5.40 -4.75 -10.93
CA ARG A 48 4.85 -4.52 -12.27
C ARG A 48 4.60 -3.03 -12.44
N LEU A 49 5.06 -2.49 -13.58
CA LEU A 49 4.87 -1.10 -13.97
C LEU A 49 4.06 -1.07 -15.26
N GLU A 50 3.04 -0.23 -15.30
CA GLU A 50 2.14 -0.12 -16.46
C GLU A 50 1.85 1.35 -16.76
N CYS A 51 1.68 1.66 -18.03
CA CYS A 51 1.17 2.95 -18.49
C CYS A 51 0.02 2.70 -19.46
N ILE A 52 -1.03 3.51 -19.38
CA ILE A 52 -2.17 3.40 -20.31
C ILE A 52 -1.80 3.77 -21.75
N ARG A 53 -0.64 4.41 -21.94
CA ARG A 53 -0.06 4.74 -23.25
C ARG A 53 0.84 3.60 -23.71
N PRO A 54 0.49 2.88 -24.81
CA PRO A 54 1.29 1.77 -25.30
C PRO A 54 2.53 2.21 -26.10
N ASP A 55 2.60 3.46 -26.49
CA ASP A 55 3.60 4.06 -27.37
C ASP A 55 4.74 4.77 -26.59
N VAL A 56 4.84 4.54 -25.27
CA VAL A 56 5.89 5.13 -24.43
C VAL A 56 6.82 4.06 -23.89
N GLU A 57 8.06 4.44 -23.62
CA GLU A 57 9.01 3.62 -22.89
C GLU A 57 8.93 3.93 -21.39
N ILE A 58 8.90 2.89 -20.56
CA ILE A 58 9.10 3.04 -19.12
C ILE A 58 10.57 2.82 -18.83
N ARG A 59 11.23 3.83 -18.27
CA ARG A 59 12.62 3.76 -17.80
C ARG A 59 12.68 3.82 -16.30
N TYR A 60 13.64 3.12 -15.69
CA TYR A 60 13.73 3.03 -14.24
C TYR A 60 15.17 3.01 -13.72
N THR A 61 15.32 3.36 -12.44
CA THR A 61 16.52 3.20 -11.62
C THR A 61 16.17 2.39 -10.36
N VAL A 62 17.16 1.85 -9.66
CA VAL A 62 16.94 1.05 -8.45
C VAL A 62 17.70 1.58 -7.22
N ASP A 63 18.34 2.72 -7.38
CA ASP A 63 19.15 3.42 -6.38
C ASP A 63 18.52 4.73 -5.90
N GLY A 64 17.30 5.03 -6.37
CA GLY A 64 16.59 6.26 -6.05
C GLY A 64 17.01 7.48 -6.88
N SER A 65 17.94 7.35 -7.83
CA SER A 65 18.25 8.42 -8.77
C SER A 65 17.10 8.70 -9.74
N GLU A 66 17.01 9.92 -10.26
CA GLU A 66 16.01 10.26 -11.28
C GLU A 66 16.28 9.48 -12.57
N PRO A 67 15.26 8.82 -13.15
CA PRO A 67 15.43 8.11 -14.42
C PRO A 67 15.61 9.08 -15.57
N THR A 68 16.45 8.70 -16.53
CA THR A 68 16.73 9.42 -17.76
C THR A 68 16.37 8.55 -18.96
N GLU A 69 16.43 9.10 -20.17
CA GLU A 69 16.21 8.33 -21.42
C GLU A 69 17.27 7.22 -21.65
N THR A 70 18.39 7.27 -20.94
CA THR A 70 19.45 6.25 -20.98
C THR A 70 19.38 5.25 -19.82
N SER A 71 18.46 5.45 -18.86
CA SER A 71 18.24 4.52 -17.75
C SER A 71 17.69 3.17 -18.26
N MET A 72 17.69 2.16 -17.40
CA MET A 72 17.22 0.81 -17.76
C MET A 72 15.79 0.83 -18.31
N LEU A 73 15.60 0.12 -19.44
CA LEU A 73 14.28 -0.04 -20.04
C LEU A 73 13.51 -1.13 -19.31
N TYR A 74 12.29 -0.82 -18.89
CA TYR A 74 11.39 -1.79 -18.30
C TYR A 74 10.74 -2.67 -19.39
N THR A 75 11.03 -3.96 -19.37
CA THR A 75 10.51 -4.95 -20.34
C THR A 75 9.75 -6.10 -19.68
N HIS A 76 9.97 -6.32 -18.38
CA HIS A 76 9.33 -7.38 -17.59
C HIS A 76 9.29 -7.00 -16.10
N PRO A 77 8.44 -7.65 -15.28
CA PRO A 77 8.34 -7.34 -13.86
C PRO A 77 9.66 -7.46 -13.12
N LEU A 78 9.98 -6.43 -12.32
CA LEU A 78 11.22 -6.40 -11.53
C LEU A 78 11.12 -7.34 -10.35
N THR A 79 12.25 -7.93 -9.97
CA THR A 79 12.39 -8.73 -8.75
C THR A 79 13.15 -7.93 -7.71
N VAL A 80 12.55 -7.75 -6.54
CA VAL A 80 13.13 -7.03 -5.40
C VAL A 80 13.30 -7.99 -4.23
N LYS A 81 14.47 -7.96 -3.58
CA LYS A 81 14.87 -8.86 -2.48
C LYS A 81 15.42 -8.14 -1.25
N ASP A 82 15.48 -6.84 -1.29
CA ASP A 82 16.03 -5.98 -0.24
C ASP A 82 15.41 -4.58 -0.27
N SER A 83 15.74 -3.75 0.72
CA SER A 83 15.32 -2.35 0.75
C SER A 83 15.99 -1.56 -0.36
N ARG A 84 15.18 -0.90 -1.17
CA ARG A 84 15.64 0.00 -2.25
C ARG A 84 14.55 0.97 -2.68
N THR A 85 14.94 2.04 -3.33
CA THR A 85 13.99 2.96 -3.98
C THR A 85 14.05 2.75 -5.49
N ILE A 86 12.91 2.37 -6.08
CA ILE A 86 12.75 2.29 -7.53
C ILE A 86 12.10 3.59 -7.99
N ASN A 87 12.81 4.37 -8.80
CA ASN A 87 12.23 5.51 -9.49
C ASN A 87 11.96 5.12 -10.94
N CYS A 88 10.80 5.47 -11.48
CA CYS A 88 10.45 5.18 -12.85
C CYS A 88 9.65 6.32 -13.48
N ALA A 89 9.85 6.53 -14.78
CA ALA A 89 9.14 7.54 -15.55
C ALA A 89 8.91 7.05 -16.99
N THR A 90 7.94 7.64 -17.67
CA THR A 90 7.66 7.39 -19.08
C THR A 90 8.46 8.36 -19.96
N PHE A 91 9.00 7.84 -21.04
CA PHE A 91 9.80 8.57 -22.04
C PHE A 91 9.26 8.36 -23.45
N GLY A 92 9.46 9.37 -24.29
CA GLY A 92 9.14 9.34 -25.71
C GLY A 92 9.64 10.59 -26.41
N ALA A 93 10.03 10.45 -27.67
CA ALA A 93 10.61 11.55 -28.47
C ALA A 93 11.76 12.30 -27.79
N GLY A 94 12.65 11.57 -27.11
CA GLY A 94 13.85 12.14 -26.44
C GLY A 94 13.55 12.95 -25.19
N ARG A 95 12.40 12.80 -24.56
CA ARG A 95 12.03 13.55 -23.34
C ARG A 95 11.19 12.72 -22.39
N GLN A 96 11.22 13.09 -21.11
CA GLN A 96 10.29 12.57 -20.10
C GLN A 96 8.89 13.13 -20.35
N LEU A 97 7.88 12.26 -20.30
CA LEU A 97 6.47 12.56 -20.57
C LEU A 97 5.63 12.65 -19.29
N GLY A 98 5.71 11.65 -18.43
CA GLY A 98 5.00 11.57 -17.16
C GLY A 98 5.85 12.04 -15.98
N LYS A 99 5.22 12.13 -14.80
CA LYS A 99 5.94 12.38 -13.54
C LYS A 99 6.73 11.13 -13.15
N THR A 100 7.87 11.34 -12.48
CA THR A 100 8.58 10.26 -11.82
C THR A 100 7.71 9.68 -10.72
N LEU A 101 7.53 8.36 -10.75
CA LEU A 101 6.96 7.55 -9.69
C LEU A 101 8.12 7.03 -8.84
N ALA A 102 8.13 7.35 -7.55
CA ALA A 102 9.07 6.80 -6.59
C ALA A 102 8.40 5.70 -5.78
N LEU A 103 9.02 4.52 -5.74
CA LEU A 103 8.58 3.35 -4.97
C LEU A 103 9.68 3.00 -3.96
N PRO A 104 9.62 3.57 -2.74
CA PRO A 104 10.56 3.23 -1.68
C PRO A 104 10.14 1.90 -1.03
N VAL A 105 10.71 0.80 -1.47
CA VAL A 105 10.53 -0.51 -0.85
C VAL A 105 11.36 -0.56 0.44
N LYS A 106 10.72 -0.85 1.56
CA LYS A 106 11.36 -1.09 2.85
C LYS A 106 11.20 -2.55 3.24
N TRP A 107 12.32 -3.24 3.35
CA TRP A 107 12.34 -4.67 3.70
C TRP A 107 12.38 -4.85 5.21
N ASN A 108 11.49 -5.69 5.73
CA ASN A 108 11.42 -6.12 7.13
C ASN A 108 11.19 -7.64 7.20
N LYS A 109 11.06 -8.23 8.39
CA LYS A 109 10.89 -9.69 8.55
C LYS A 109 9.58 -10.21 7.94
N ALA A 110 8.53 -9.37 7.85
CA ALA A 110 7.25 -9.72 7.23
C ALA A 110 7.23 -9.51 5.71
N THR A 111 8.18 -8.76 5.14
CA THR A 111 8.17 -8.44 3.70
C THR A 111 8.29 -9.69 2.85
N ALA A 112 7.47 -9.79 1.81
CA ALA A 112 7.35 -10.91 0.89
C ALA A 112 6.93 -12.24 1.55
N LYS A 113 6.35 -12.18 2.75
CA LYS A 113 5.82 -13.34 3.47
C LYS A 113 4.35 -13.59 3.12
N PRO A 114 3.91 -14.86 3.06
CA PRO A 114 2.52 -15.17 2.81
C PRO A 114 1.63 -14.79 3.98
N ILE A 115 0.44 -14.28 3.66
CA ILE A 115 -0.66 -14.05 4.60
C ILE A 115 -1.62 -15.23 4.50
N LEU A 116 -1.99 -15.79 5.64
CA LEU A 116 -2.99 -16.85 5.77
C LEU A 116 -4.32 -16.22 6.19
N GLY A 117 -5.36 -16.41 5.37
CA GLY A 117 -6.70 -15.86 5.60
C GLY A 117 -7.38 -15.45 4.28
N ASP A 118 -8.69 -15.23 4.32
CA ASP A 118 -9.49 -14.84 3.15
C ASP A 118 -9.69 -13.33 3.09
N LYS A 119 -8.76 -12.58 2.53
CA LYS A 119 -8.89 -11.12 2.39
C LYS A 119 -8.55 -10.63 0.98
N PRO A 120 -9.36 -9.71 0.46
CA PRO A 120 -9.13 -9.10 -0.83
C PRO A 120 -7.93 -8.21 -0.78
N ASN A 121 -6.89 -8.10 -1.09
CA ASN A 121 -5.78 -7.14 -1.01
C ASN A 121 -4.71 -7.42 0.04
N GLU A 122 -4.65 -8.65 0.54
CA GLU A 122 -3.62 -9.07 1.53
C GLU A 122 -2.19 -8.78 1.09
N ARG A 123 -1.96 -8.75 -0.23
CA ARG A 123 -0.63 -8.46 -0.80
C ARG A 123 -0.01 -7.16 -0.28
N VAL A 124 -0.82 -6.15 0.06
CA VAL A 124 -0.31 -4.85 0.52
C VAL A 124 0.24 -4.90 1.94
N LEU A 125 -0.18 -5.88 2.74
CA LEU A 125 0.25 -6.00 4.13
C LEU A 125 1.72 -6.46 4.29
N THR A 126 2.32 -7.00 3.23
CA THR A 126 3.72 -7.50 3.23
C THR A 126 4.48 -7.16 1.95
N ASN A 127 4.06 -6.12 1.23
CA ASN A 127 4.70 -5.74 -0.03
C ASN A 127 5.84 -4.71 0.12
N GLY A 128 6.12 -4.25 1.35
CA GLY A 128 7.20 -3.30 1.63
C GLY A 128 6.91 -1.86 1.19
N ILE A 129 5.67 -1.55 0.77
CA ILE A 129 5.26 -0.23 0.30
C ILE A 129 4.26 0.37 1.28
N ARG A 130 4.46 1.64 1.62
CA ARG A 130 3.53 2.37 2.47
C ARG A 130 2.43 3.04 1.63
N GLY A 131 1.22 3.01 2.14
CA GLY A 131 0.09 3.73 1.57
C GLY A 131 0.23 5.26 1.70
N SER A 132 -0.33 5.99 0.74
CA SER A 132 -0.39 7.45 0.81
C SER A 132 -1.56 7.92 1.69
N ARG A 133 -1.72 9.25 1.82
CA ARG A 133 -2.90 9.85 2.50
C ARG A 133 -4.23 9.61 1.76
N LYS A 134 -4.23 8.90 0.65
CA LYS A 134 -5.42 8.53 -0.10
C LYS A 134 -5.71 7.05 0.09
N HIS A 135 -6.74 6.71 0.84
CA HIS A 135 -7.15 5.31 1.06
C HIS A 135 -7.52 4.55 -0.22
N THR A 136 -7.58 5.24 -1.37
CA THR A 136 -7.90 4.68 -2.70
C THR A 136 -6.66 4.52 -3.59
N ASP A 137 -5.45 4.58 -3.07
CA ASP A 137 -4.22 4.47 -3.86
C ASP A 137 -3.77 3.02 -4.13
N PHE A 138 -4.60 2.03 -3.78
CA PHE A 138 -4.37 0.60 -3.94
C PHE A 138 -3.30 -0.02 -3.02
N GLU A 139 -2.65 0.76 -2.16
CA GLU A 139 -1.71 0.27 -1.13
C GLU A 139 -2.38 0.15 0.25
N TRP A 140 -3.70 0.13 0.28
CA TRP A 140 -4.50 -0.05 1.49
C TRP A 140 -5.35 -1.31 1.43
N CYS A 141 -5.30 -2.12 2.48
CA CYS A 141 -6.24 -3.20 2.75
C CYS A 141 -7.30 -2.67 3.71
N GLY A 142 -8.53 -2.54 3.24
CA GLY A 142 -9.64 -1.95 3.99
C GLY A 142 -10.69 -2.95 4.43
N TRP A 143 -11.26 -2.71 5.59
CA TRP A 143 -12.39 -3.47 6.13
C TRP A 143 -13.57 -2.51 6.34
N PRO A 144 -14.61 -2.63 5.47
CA PRO A 144 -15.72 -1.66 5.43
C PRO A 144 -16.74 -1.81 6.56
N GLU A 145 -16.67 -2.91 7.29
CA GLU A 145 -17.61 -3.21 8.37
C GLU A 145 -16.88 -3.35 9.70
N ASN A 146 -17.63 -3.19 10.76
CA ASN A 146 -17.14 -3.10 12.13
C ASN A 146 -16.75 -4.46 12.74
N ASP A 147 -16.26 -5.38 11.93
CA ASP A 147 -16.00 -6.73 12.29
C ASP A 147 -14.63 -6.95 12.94
N SER A 148 -14.52 -8.04 13.66
CA SER A 148 -13.23 -8.58 14.06
C SER A 148 -12.55 -9.20 12.85
N VAL A 149 -11.35 -8.76 12.54
CA VAL A 149 -10.54 -9.28 11.44
C VAL A 149 -9.32 -9.99 11.99
N THR A 150 -9.08 -11.19 11.48
CA THR A 150 -7.90 -11.98 11.87
C THR A 150 -7.16 -12.45 10.63
N PHE A 151 -5.86 -12.21 10.59
CA PHE A 151 -4.96 -12.77 9.58
C PHE A 151 -3.65 -13.20 10.24
N THR A 152 -2.96 -14.14 9.60
CA THR A 152 -1.71 -14.72 10.13
C THR A 152 -0.61 -14.55 9.07
N ILE A 153 0.55 -14.02 9.47
CA ILE A 153 1.74 -13.93 8.66
C ILE A 153 2.59 -15.18 8.94
N ASP A 154 2.91 -15.97 7.91
CA ASP A 154 3.89 -17.05 7.99
C ASP A 154 5.28 -16.53 7.65
N LEU A 155 6.12 -16.31 8.64
CA LEU A 155 7.51 -15.88 8.46
C LEU A 155 8.39 -16.96 7.78
N GLN A 156 7.82 -18.17 7.55
CA GLN A 156 8.45 -19.32 6.90
C GLN A 156 9.58 -19.98 7.69
N LYS A 157 10.02 -19.32 8.73
CA LYS A 157 10.98 -19.82 9.74
C LYS A 157 10.75 -19.09 11.05
N GLU A 158 11.29 -19.62 12.11
CA GLU A 158 11.29 -18.96 13.40
C GLU A 158 12.17 -17.70 13.34
N GLU A 159 11.61 -16.57 13.75
CA GLU A 159 12.26 -15.25 13.78
C GLU A 159 12.07 -14.63 15.16
N LYS A 160 13.11 -13.96 15.65
CA LYS A 160 13.02 -13.14 16.87
C LYS A 160 12.37 -11.82 16.55
N MET A 161 11.51 -11.32 17.44
CA MET A 161 10.82 -10.06 17.25
C MET A 161 10.62 -9.33 18.58
N LYS A 162 10.70 -7.99 18.55
CA LYS A 162 10.49 -7.09 19.70
C LYS A 162 9.31 -6.15 19.50
N ALA A 163 8.94 -5.92 18.24
CA ALA A 163 7.84 -5.02 17.91
C ALA A 163 7.14 -5.47 16.64
N VAL A 164 5.84 -5.15 16.57
CA VAL A 164 5.02 -5.21 15.36
C VAL A 164 4.48 -3.81 15.14
N THR A 165 4.74 -3.24 13.97
CA THR A 165 4.15 -1.97 13.55
C THR A 165 3.13 -2.21 12.46
N ILE A 166 1.95 -1.62 12.59
CA ILE A 166 0.87 -1.70 11.60
C ILE A 166 0.61 -0.28 11.10
N GLY A 167 0.86 -0.04 9.82
CA GLY A 167 0.49 1.24 9.23
C GLY A 167 -1.02 1.35 9.05
N CYS A 168 -1.60 2.46 9.45
CA CYS A 168 -3.03 2.73 9.30
C CYS A 168 -3.31 4.15 8.82
N ILE A 169 -4.48 4.37 8.23
CA ILE A 169 -4.93 5.70 7.82
C ILE A 169 -6.16 6.11 8.59
N THR A 170 -6.20 7.37 8.97
CA THR A 170 -7.40 8.05 9.47
C THR A 170 -7.89 9.05 8.44
N ASN A 171 -9.19 9.07 8.20
CA ASN A 171 -9.89 10.13 7.47
C ASN A 171 -11.25 10.35 8.15
N TYR A 172 -11.29 11.33 9.05
CA TYR A 172 -12.46 11.64 9.87
C TYR A 172 -13.71 11.87 9.03
N GLY A 173 -13.60 12.68 7.97
CA GLY A 173 -14.72 12.97 7.06
C GLY A 173 -15.24 11.78 6.25
N MET A 174 -14.54 10.64 6.27
CA MET A 174 -14.93 9.40 5.56
C MET A 174 -15.25 8.25 6.53
N SER A 175 -15.33 8.52 7.85
CA SER A 175 -15.50 7.51 8.91
C SER A 175 -14.44 6.41 8.86
N ILE A 176 -13.21 6.77 8.47
CA ILE A 176 -12.05 5.90 8.48
C ILE A 176 -11.24 6.24 9.73
N HIS A 177 -11.08 5.25 10.62
CA HIS A 177 -10.49 5.44 11.94
C HIS A 177 -9.54 4.31 12.29
N LYS A 178 -8.78 4.48 13.36
CA LYS A 178 -8.08 3.38 14.02
C LYS A 178 -9.07 2.30 14.44
N PRO A 179 -8.66 1.02 14.51
CA PRO A 179 -9.49 -0.01 15.13
C PRO A 179 -9.69 0.28 16.63
N GLY A 180 -10.66 -0.37 17.24
CA GLY A 180 -10.89 -0.31 18.68
C GLY A 180 -9.80 -1.03 19.48
N SER A 181 -9.30 -2.15 18.94
CA SER A 181 -8.18 -2.88 19.54
C SER A 181 -7.38 -3.66 18.50
N VAL A 182 -6.13 -3.98 18.86
CA VAL A 182 -5.25 -4.89 18.13
C VAL A 182 -4.63 -5.87 19.10
N SER A 183 -4.71 -7.16 18.79
CA SER A 183 -4.06 -8.25 19.51
C SER A 183 -3.05 -8.96 18.62
N ILE A 184 -1.85 -9.16 19.14
CA ILE A 184 -0.78 -9.95 18.52
C ILE A 184 -0.66 -11.24 19.29
N THR A 185 -0.80 -12.36 18.58
CA THR A 185 -0.52 -13.70 19.09
C THR A 185 0.49 -14.39 18.18
N VAL A 186 1.29 -15.27 18.74
CA VAL A 186 2.40 -15.94 18.04
C VAL A 186 2.34 -17.45 18.20
N SER A 187 2.86 -18.17 17.21
CA SER A 187 2.91 -19.63 17.21
C SER A 187 4.09 -20.16 16.40
N ASN A 188 4.52 -21.39 16.65
CA ASN A 188 5.47 -22.10 15.82
C ASN A 188 4.84 -23.21 14.96
N ASP A 189 3.60 -23.61 15.25
CA ASP A 189 2.86 -24.69 14.56
C ASP A 189 1.60 -24.23 13.81
N ASN A 190 1.21 -22.94 13.94
CA ASN A 190 -0.01 -22.33 13.42
C ASN A 190 -1.32 -22.87 14.05
N GLU A 191 -1.22 -23.63 15.12
CA GLU A 191 -2.36 -24.19 15.84
C GLU A 191 -2.46 -23.62 17.25
N HIS A 192 -1.37 -23.67 18.01
CA HIS A 192 -1.27 -23.19 19.39
C HIS A 192 -0.70 -21.78 19.42
N PHE A 193 -1.57 -20.79 19.58
CA PHE A 193 -1.18 -19.39 19.64
C PHE A 193 -1.12 -18.88 21.08
N VAL A 194 -0.03 -18.19 21.40
CA VAL A 194 0.19 -17.54 22.71
C VAL A 194 0.07 -16.04 22.54
N SER A 195 -0.59 -15.38 23.49
CA SER A 195 -0.69 -13.91 23.47
C SER A 195 0.68 -13.27 23.67
N ALA A 196 1.06 -12.37 22.79
CA ALA A 196 2.28 -11.58 22.89
C ALA A 196 1.98 -10.14 23.33
N LYS A 197 0.90 -9.54 22.84
CA LYS A 197 0.47 -8.20 23.24
C LYS A 197 -0.95 -7.92 22.77
N GLU A 198 -1.67 -7.14 23.58
CA GLU A 198 -2.94 -6.52 23.20
C GLU A 198 -2.90 -5.04 23.53
N ILE A 199 -3.42 -4.20 22.63
CA ILE A 199 -3.62 -2.77 22.85
C ILE A 199 -5.07 -2.41 22.55
N ASN A 200 -5.63 -1.53 23.39
CA ASN A 200 -6.95 -0.96 23.21
C ASN A 200 -6.78 0.54 23.05
N PHE A 201 -7.45 1.13 22.07
CA PHE A 201 -7.40 2.55 21.80
C PHE A 201 -8.56 3.26 22.49
N THR A 202 -8.28 4.45 23.04
CA THR A 202 -9.32 5.29 23.65
C THR A 202 -10.18 5.96 22.57
N PRO A 203 -11.42 6.37 22.88
CA PRO A 203 -12.26 7.12 21.94
C PRO A 203 -11.56 8.36 21.36
N GLU A 204 -10.75 9.07 22.16
CA GLU A 204 -10.00 10.25 21.75
C GLU A 204 -8.92 9.91 20.71
N GLU A 205 -8.25 8.77 20.86
CA GLU A 205 -7.26 8.29 19.90
C GLU A 205 -7.91 7.82 18.59
N ILE A 206 -9.08 7.17 18.68
CA ILE A 206 -9.82 6.62 17.54
C ILE A 206 -10.43 7.76 16.73
N PHE A 207 -11.18 8.65 17.37
CA PHE A 207 -12.00 9.67 16.70
C PHE A 207 -11.29 11.03 16.58
N ARG A 208 -9.94 11.03 16.56
CA ARG A 208 -9.16 12.24 16.32
C ARG A 208 -9.48 12.83 14.94
N GLU A 209 -9.81 14.12 14.91
CA GLU A 209 -10.15 14.83 13.68
C GLU A 209 -8.94 14.94 12.72
N GLY A 210 -9.24 15.00 11.42
CA GLY A 210 -8.25 15.21 10.37
C GLY A 210 -8.09 14.03 9.41
N SER A 211 -7.03 14.10 8.59
CA SER A 211 -6.64 13.04 7.67
C SER A 211 -5.13 12.84 7.72
N TYR A 212 -4.68 11.66 8.12
CA TYR A 212 -3.27 11.35 8.32
C TYR A 212 -3.01 9.84 8.25
N VAL A 213 -1.76 9.49 8.02
CA VAL A 213 -1.26 8.12 8.12
C VAL A 213 -0.52 8.01 9.45
N ASP A 214 -0.82 6.96 10.20
CA ASP A 214 -0.24 6.65 11.50
C ASP A 214 0.42 5.28 11.48
N ASP A 215 1.32 5.06 12.45
CA ASP A 215 1.88 3.77 12.79
C ASP A 215 1.35 3.32 14.15
N LEU A 216 0.67 2.17 14.17
CA LEU A 216 0.31 1.49 15.41
C LEU A 216 1.53 0.69 15.86
N LEU A 217 2.39 1.29 16.68
CA LEU A 217 3.57 0.63 17.22
C LEU A 217 3.19 -0.25 18.43
N ILE A 218 3.38 -1.55 18.29
CA ILE A 218 3.07 -2.56 19.31
C ILE A 218 4.38 -3.15 19.80
N ASN A 219 4.93 -2.57 20.86
CA ASN A 219 6.11 -3.11 21.53
C ASN A 219 5.72 -4.36 22.33
N LEU A 220 6.39 -5.45 22.09
CA LEU A 220 6.24 -6.68 22.87
C LEU A 220 6.93 -6.50 24.22
N GLU A 221 6.43 -7.15 25.25
CA GLU A 221 7.00 -7.02 26.61
C GLU A 221 8.38 -7.64 26.71
N GLU A 222 8.61 -8.73 25.96
CA GLU A 222 9.88 -9.42 25.84
C GLU A 222 10.17 -9.74 24.36
N GLU A 223 11.41 -10.06 24.03
CA GLU A 223 11.77 -10.61 22.72
C GLU A 223 11.11 -11.97 22.55
N VAL A 224 10.27 -12.11 21.54
CA VAL A 224 9.56 -13.34 21.24
C VAL A 224 10.16 -14.00 20.00
N SER A 225 10.30 -15.33 20.01
CA SER A 225 10.73 -16.11 18.84
C SER A 225 9.56 -16.95 18.34
N ALA A 226 9.14 -16.72 17.08
CA ALA A 226 8.03 -17.48 16.49
C ALA A 226 8.09 -17.46 14.95
N ARG A 227 7.43 -18.45 14.32
CA ARG A 227 7.24 -18.53 12.89
C ARG A 227 5.96 -17.82 12.43
N TYR A 228 4.89 -17.94 13.18
CA TYR A 228 3.58 -17.38 12.81
C TYR A 228 3.23 -16.20 13.71
N VAL A 229 2.84 -15.11 13.09
CA VAL A 229 2.37 -13.90 13.78
C VAL A 229 0.93 -13.66 13.36
N ARG A 230 0.00 -13.79 14.30
CA ARG A 230 -1.42 -13.54 14.05
C ARG A 230 -1.79 -12.16 14.60
N VAL A 231 -2.41 -11.39 13.73
CA VAL A 231 -2.99 -10.09 14.05
C VAL A 231 -4.50 -10.24 14.11
N THR A 232 -5.09 -9.90 15.24
CA THR A 232 -6.55 -9.80 15.40
C THR A 232 -6.92 -8.38 15.74
N THR A 233 -7.85 -7.80 15.00
CA THR A 233 -8.33 -6.43 15.21
C THR A 233 -9.83 -6.44 15.45
N LYS A 234 -10.32 -5.52 16.30
CA LYS A 234 -11.74 -5.24 16.44
C LYS A 234 -12.02 -3.83 15.96
N GLY A 235 -13.09 -3.65 15.20
CA GLY A 235 -13.53 -2.33 14.78
C GLY A 235 -13.88 -1.44 15.97
N ALA A 236 -13.90 -0.14 15.75
CA ALA A 236 -14.17 0.86 16.80
C ALA A 236 -15.67 1.08 17.08
N GLY A 237 -16.56 0.35 16.42
CA GLY A 237 -17.99 0.54 16.55
C GLY A 237 -18.53 1.66 15.65
N CYS A 238 -19.52 2.38 16.14
CA CYS A 238 -20.14 3.48 15.41
C CYS A 238 -19.49 4.81 15.78
N CYS A 239 -19.51 5.74 14.84
CA CYS A 239 -19.11 7.13 15.05
C CYS A 239 -19.96 7.77 16.18
N PRO A 240 -19.34 8.50 17.13
CA PRO A 240 -20.05 9.12 18.23
C PRO A 240 -20.98 10.27 17.80
N ALA A 241 -21.84 10.73 18.72
CA ALA A 241 -22.84 11.73 18.41
C ALA A 241 -22.30 13.08 17.87
N GLN A 242 -21.09 13.44 18.29
CA GLN A 242 -20.39 14.66 17.82
C GLN A 242 -19.64 14.52 16.51
N HIS A 243 -19.59 13.31 15.93
CA HIS A 243 -18.93 13.05 14.65
C HIS A 243 -19.73 13.65 13.48
N VAL A 244 -19.06 13.96 12.35
CA VAL A 244 -19.74 14.44 11.13
C VAL A 244 -20.71 13.42 10.52
N HIS A 245 -20.55 12.14 10.89
CA HIS A 245 -21.43 11.03 10.51
C HIS A 245 -21.86 10.22 11.74
N PRO A 246 -22.70 10.78 12.65
CA PRO A 246 -23.09 10.11 13.88
C PRO A 246 -23.80 8.78 13.63
N GLY A 247 -23.43 7.74 14.37
CA GLY A 247 -24.03 6.41 14.28
C GLY A 247 -23.62 5.59 13.06
N GLN A 248 -22.81 6.13 12.13
CA GLN A 248 -22.26 5.39 11.02
C GLN A 248 -21.20 4.40 11.50
N ASN A 249 -21.18 3.18 10.97
CA ASN A 249 -20.12 2.22 11.23
C ASN A 249 -18.76 2.77 10.81
N THR A 250 -17.77 2.61 11.66
CA THR A 250 -16.37 2.94 11.34
C THR A 250 -15.78 1.92 10.38
N ARG A 251 -14.76 2.35 9.65
CA ARG A 251 -13.93 1.51 8.80
C ARG A 251 -12.48 1.70 9.20
N PHE A 252 -11.66 0.68 9.03
CA PHE A 252 -10.22 0.81 9.21
C PHE A 252 -9.47 0.23 8.01
N TYR A 253 -8.27 0.75 7.76
CA TYR A 253 -7.42 0.38 6.65
C TYR A 253 -5.98 0.22 7.15
N PHE A 254 -5.33 -0.85 6.73
CA PHE A 254 -3.91 -1.09 6.96
C PHE A 254 -3.14 -1.13 5.64
N ASP A 255 -1.89 -0.68 5.65
CA ASP A 255 -0.98 -0.76 4.50
C ASP A 255 0.07 -1.86 4.71
N GLU A 256 1.04 -1.66 5.57
CA GLU A 256 2.18 -2.56 5.74
C GLU A 256 2.25 -3.06 7.19
N ILE A 257 2.60 -4.33 7.36
CA ILE A 257 2.96 -4.92 8.64
C ILE A 257 4.48 -5.01 8.72
N ILE A 258 5.06 -4.34 9.70
CA ILE A 258 6.50 -4.31 9.92
C ILE A 258 6.80 -5.12 11.17
N ILE A 259 7.67 -6.13 11.06
CA ILE A 259 8.13 -6.97 12.18
C ILE A 259 9.62 -6.73 12.36
N GLU A 260 10.01 -6.32 13.58
CA GLU A 260 11.38 -5.99 13.96
C GLU A 260 11.93 -6.90 15.07
#